data_6661aacb9ff1b09572f32559efd2dfeb
#
_entry.id   6661aacb9ff1b09572f32559efd2dfeb
#
_cell.length_a   1.000
_cell.length_b   1.000
_cell.length_c   1.000
_cell.angle_alpha   90.00
_cell.angle_beta   90.00
_cell.angle_gamma   90.00
#
_symmetry.space_group_name_H-M   'P 1'
#
loop_
_entity.id
_entity.type
_entity.pdbx_description
1 polymer ?
#
loop_
_entity_poly.entity_id
_entity_poly.type
_entity_poly.pdbx_seq_one_letter_code
_entity_poly.pdbx_strand_id
1 'polypeptide(L)'
;MTEWPPPSVDIGARDKQNEPPKMKPTSSFKVALLALILTAGMAITVLADNNINPQDFSTTIDNPFFPLVPNTTYVYVGTTEGSAARDEFAVTRRTKMIVGVRCREVRDRGYLDGVLAEDTLDWFAQDNDGNVWYFGEDTKELDADGNVISTEGSWQAGVNGAQPGVVMEANPRVGDTYQQEFSPGVAEDMATVLALNKTANVPFGMFTDCLETGEFTPLEPGTIDHKFYASGVGLVQSVALRGGRERLELVTILQTR
;
A
#
# COMPACT_ATOMS: atom_id res chain seq x y z
N MET A 1 -69.56 -7.09 -41.77
CA MET A 1 -68.44 -6.35 -41.12
C MET A 1 -67.78 -7.34 -40.19
N THR A 2 -66.71 -7.90 -40.65
CA THR A 2 -65.95 -8.90 -39.93
C THR A 2 -64.68 -8.20 -39.43
N GLU A 3 -64.58 -8.02 -38.11
CA GLU A 3 -63.36 -7.47 -37.46
C GLU A 3 -62.28 -8.54 -37.41
N TRP A 4 -61.06 -8.14 -37.84
CA TRP A 4 -59.88 -8.93 -37.84
C TRP A 4 -59.18 -8.79 -36.43
N PRO A 5 -58.76 -9.88 -35.77
CA PRO A 5 -58.03 -9.74 -34.51
C PRO A 5 -56.58 -9.27 -34.73
N PRO A 6 -56.02 -8.49 -33.80
CA PRO A 6 -54.65 -8.03 -33.93
C PRO A 6 -53.61 -9.15 -33.72
N PRO A 7 -52.41 -9.04 -34.31
CA PRO A 7 -51.36 -10.07 -34.21
C PRO A 7 -50.79 -10.16 -32.78
N SER A 8 -50.62 -11.39 -32.32
CA SER A 8 -49.92 -11.71 -31.07
C SER A 8 -48.44 -11.36 -31.18
N VAL A 9 -47.94 -10.50 -30.26
CA VAL A 9 -46.51 -10.22 -30.10
C VAL A 9 -45.91 -11.37 -29.33
N ASP A 10 -45.12 -12.19 -30.02
CA ASP A 10 -44.24 -13.20 -29.39
C ASP A 10 -43.12 -12.48 -28.69
N ILE A 11 -43.09 -12.53 -27.34
CA ILE A 11 -41.97 -12.01 -26.52
C ILE A 11 -40.87 -13.08 -26.55
N GLY A 12 -40.10 -13.03 -27.64
CA GLY A 12 -38.94 -13.87 -27.85
C GLY A 12 -38.00 -13.85 -26.64
N ALA A 13 -37.47 -15.02 -26.35
CA ALA A 13 -36.54 -15.33 -25.29
C ALA A 13 -35.43 -14.26 -25.14
N ARG A 14 -35.24 -13.76 -23.92
CA ARG A 14 -34.09 -12.92 -23.57
C ARG A 14 -32.82 -13.68 -23.88
N ASP A 15 -32.06 -13.14 -24.80
CA ASP A 15 -30.74 -13.60 -25.19
C ASP A 15 -29.79 -13.43 -23.98
N LYS A 16 -29.34 -14.56 -23.42
CA LYS A 16 -28.41 -14.63 -22.27
C LYS A 16 -26.97 -14.31 -22.67
N GLN A 17 -26.71 -13.61 -23.77
CA GLN A 17 -25.36 -13.40 -24.29
C GLN A 17 -24.76 -12.02 -23.99
N ASN A 18 -25.40 -11.16 -23.19
CA ASN A 18 -24.88 -9.85 -22.84
C ASN A 18 -24.81 -9.64 -21.31
N GLU A 19 -24.45 -10.65 -20.54
CA GLU A 19 -23.87 -10.38 -19.21
C GLU A 19 -22.44 -9.85 -19.41
N PRO A 20 -22.11 -8.67 -18.85
CA PRO A 20 -20.72 -8.22 -18.83
C PRO A 20 -19.86 -9.29 -18.13
N PRO A 21 -18.63 -9.51 -18.59
CA PRO A 21 -17.76 -10.51 -17.97
C PRO A 21 -17.65 -10.19 -16.48
N LYS A 22 -17.99 -11.15 -15.62
CA LYS A 22 -17.72 -11.08 -14.19
C LYS A 22 -16.22 -10.90 -14.06
N MET A 23 -15.78 -9.69 -13.72
CA MET A 23 -14.40 -9.44 -13.32
C MET A 23 -14.13 -10.36 -12.13
N LYS A 24 -13.19 -11.27 -12.29
CA LYS A 24 -12.60 -11.96 -11.16
C LYS A 24 -11.93 -10.86 -10.32
N PRO A 25 -12.08 -10.87 -8.99
CA PRO A 25 -11.32 -9.97 -8.16
C PRO A 25 -9.84 -10.23 -8.47
N THR A 26 -9.20 -9.26 -9.11
CA THR A 26 -7.76 -9.23 -9.24
C THR A 26 -7.23 -8.86 -7.88
N SER A 27 -6.34 -9.69 -7.39
CA SER A 27 -5.66 -9.62 -6.11
C SER A 27 -5.41 -8.20 -5.62
N SER A 28 -5.47 -8.08 -4.31
CA SER A 28 -4.94 -6.99 -3.49
C SER A 28 -3.87 -6.18 -4.19
N PHE A 29 -3.70 -4.92 -3.83
CA PHE A 29 -2.53 -4.08 -4.14
C PHE A 29 -1.17 -4.75 -3.81
N LYS A 30 -1.15 -6.04 -3.63
CA LYS A 30 0.02 -6.92 -3.57
C LYS A 30 0.27 -7.51 -4.94
N VAL A 31 1.22 -6.93 -5.63
CA VAL A 31 1.61 -7.41 -6.97
C VAL A 31 2.26 -8.78 -6.88
N ALA A 32 1.69 -9.75 -7.62
CA ALA A 32 2.18 -11.13 -7.68
C ALA A 32 3.19 -11.38 -8.81
N LEU A 33 3.98 -12.25 -8.66
CA LEU A 33 5.19 -12.93 -8.94
C LEU A 33 5.24 -14.02 -9.99
N LEU A 34 6.38 -14.37 -10.52
CA LEU A 34 6.92 -15.73 -10.71
C LEU A 34 8.44 -15.83 -10.90
N ALA A 35 8.94 -16.93 -10.46
CA ALA A 35 10.19 -17.41 -9.96
C ALA A 35 11.39 -17.63 -10.89
N LEU A 36 12.50 -17.88 -10.20
CA LEU A 36 13.66 -18.78 -10.35
C LEU A 36 14.96 -18.16 -10.87
N ILE A 37 16.01 -18.15 -10.08
CA ILE A 37 17.21 -19.01 -10.16
C ILE A 37 18.21 -18.68 -9.03
N LEU A 38 18.74 -19.73 -8.48
CA LEU A 38 19.77 -19.89 -7.47
C LEU A 38 21.07 -19.09 -7.75
N THR A 39 21.53 -18.33 -6.77
CA THR A 39 22.96 -18.27 -6.40
C THR A 39 23.06 -18.11 -4.89
N ALA A 40 23.86 -18.97 -4.28
CA ALA A 40 24.13 -18.96 -2.87
C ALA A 40 24.86 -17.67 -2.46
N GLY A 41 24.11 -16.75 -1.91
CA GLY A 41 24.60 -15.60 -1.15
C GLY A 41 24.16 -15.81 0.29
N MET A 42 25.12 -15.77 1.20
CA MET A 42 24.88 -15.90 2.64
C MET A 42 23.82 -14.90 3.06
N ALA A 43 22.60 -15.34 3.27
CA ALA A 43 21.58 -14.58 3.95
C ALA A 43 22.04 -14.44 5.41
N ILE A 44 22.58 -13.29 5.78
CA ILE A 44 22.66 -12.90 7.17
C ILE A 44 21.21 -12.58 7.55
N THR A 45 20.51 -13.59 8.04
CA THR A 45 19.27 -13.38 8.77
C THR A 45 19.67 -12.70 10.08
N VAL A 46 19.69 -11.37 10.08
CA VAL A 46 19.61 -10.63 11.32
C VAL A 46 18.19 -10.84 11.81
N LEU A 47 17.97 -11.92 12.57
CA LEU A 47 16.88 -11.98 13.51
C LEU A 47 17.17 -10.87 14.52
N ALA A 48 16.71 -9.67 14.26
CA ALA A 48 16.61 -8.66 15.28
C ALA A 48 15.71 -9.29 16.35
N ASP A 49 16.30 -9.57 17.50
CA ASP A 49 15.57 -9.79 18.74
C ASP A 49 14.90 -8.43 19.03
N ASN A 50 13.73 -8.21 18.39
CA ASN A 50 12.98 -6.97 18.47
C ASN A 50 12.37 -6.88 19.88
N ASN A 51 13.22 -6.70 20.86
CA ASN A 51 12.81 -6.35 22.21
C ASN A 51 12.26 -4.91 22.17
N ILE A 52 11.02 -4.79 21.65
CA ILE A 52 10.32 -3.51 21.56
C ILE A 52 10.11 -2.96 22.96
N ASN A 53 10.84 -1.88 23.27
CA ASN A 53 10.58 -1.11 24.49
C ASN A 53 9.59 0.01 24.14
N PRO A 54 8.33 -0.04 24.60
CA PRO A 54 7.32 0.94 24.24
C PRO A 54 7.67 2.39 24.59
N GLN A 55 8.60 2.62 25.54
CA GLN A 55 9.01 3.96 25.94
C GLN A 55 9.91 4.65 24.90
N ASP A 56 10.47 3.89 23.96
CA ASP A 56 11.34 4.42 22.92
C ASP A 56 10.54 4.92 21.70
N PHE A 57 9.22 4.86 21.74
CA PHE A 57 8.34 5.19 20.61
C PHE A 57 7.43 6.39 20.88
N SER A 58 7.17 7.14 19.81
CA SER A 58 6.28 8.29 19.76
C SER A 58 5.26 8.18 18.62
N THR A 59 4.07 8.79 18.82
CA THR A 59 3.09 9.02 17.74
C THR A 59 3.37 10.28 16.93
N THR A 60 4.38 11.07 17.32
CA THR A 60 4.91 12.15 16.49
C THR A 60 5.88 11.52 15.51
N ILE A 61 5.54 11.58 14.23
CA ILE A 61 6.33 10.97 13.16
C ILE A 61 6.76 12.13 12.26
N ASP A 62 8.01 12.56 12.43
CA ASP A 62 8.62 13.71 11.74
C ASP A 62 9.85 13.32 10.92
N ASN A 63 10.05 12.02 10.69
CA ASN A 63 11.07 11.52 9.77
C ASN A 63 10.96 12.25 8.44
N PRO A 64 12.04 12.82 7.89
CA PRO A 64 11.97 13.68 6.71
C PRO A 64 11.43 12.99 5.46
N PHE A 65 11.63 11.67 5.33
CA PHE A 65 11.14 10.92 4.17
C PHE A 65 9.79 10.22 4.41
N PHE A 66 9.28 10.23 5.66
CA PHE A 66 7.99 9.63 5.99
C PHE A 66 7.25 10.45 7.08
N PRO A 67 6.98 11.74 6.87
CA PRO A 67 6.31 12.56 7.86
C PRO A 67 4.81 12.23 7.92
N LEU A 68 4.28 11.95 9.12
CA LEU A 68 2.86 11.68 9.33
C LEU A 68 2.23 12.77 10.21
N VAL A 69 1.93 13.91 9.61
CA VAL A 69 1.29 15.03 10.29
C VAL A 69 -0.23 14.78 10.40
N PRO A 70 -0.81 14.72 11.60
CA PRO A 70 -2.25 14.50 11.76
C PRO A 70 -3.12 15.50 10.99
N ASN A 71 -4.25 15.03 10.47
CA ASN A 71 -5.18 15.76 9.58
C ASN A 71 -4.61 16.11 8.20
N THR A 72 -3.56 15.45 7.77
CA THR A 72 -3.04 15.57 6.41
C THR A 72 -3.52 14.37 5.59
N THR A 73 -3.99 14.62 4.38
CA THR A 73 -4.31 13.59 3.39
C THR A 73 -3.46 13.81 2.15
N TYR A 74 -2.68 12.82 1.81
CA TYR A 74 -1.95 12.75 0.55
C TYR A 74 -2.83 12.06 -0.46
N VAL A 75 -2.96 12.64 -1.66
CA VAL A 75 -3.77 12.07 -2.74
C VAL A 75 -2.86 11.76 -3.92
N TYR A 76 -2.88 10.51 -4.32
CA TYR A 76 -2.17 10.01 -5.48
C TYR A 76 -3.16 9.65 -6.58
N VAL A 77 -2.74 9.77 -7.84
CA VAL A 77 -3.48 9.28 -9.00
C VAL A 77 -2.55 8.58 -9.96
N GLY A 78 -3.11 7.70 -10.77
CA GLY A 78 -2.36 6.98 -11.77
C GLY A 78 -3.16 5.84 -12.39
N THR A 79 -2.49 4.71 -12.56
CA THR A 79 -3.10 3.51 -13.13
C THR A 79 -2.61 2.27 -12.39
N THR A 80 -3.50 1.30 -12.25
CA THR A 80 -3.18 -0.05 -11.74
C THR A 80 -3.83 -1.05 -12.69
N GLU A 81 -3.02 -1.95 -13.28
CA GLU A 81 -3.44 -2.98 -14.24
C GLU A 81 -4.32 -2.44 -15.41
N GLY A 82 -4.15 -1.18 -15.76
CA GLY A 82 -4.86 -0.50 -16.84
C GLY A 82 -6.14 0.22 -16.42
N SER A 83 -6.59 0.08 -15.16
CA SER A 83 -7.65 0.87 -14.56
C SER A 83 -7.13 2.20 -14.03
N ALA A 84 -7.96 3.23 -14.04
CA ALA A 84 -7.63 4.49 -13.37
C ALA A 84 -7.59 4.26 -11.86
N ALA A 85 -6.46 4.59 -11.26
CA ALA A 85 -6.24 4.43 -9.84
C ALA A 85 -6.17 5.79 -9.14
N ARG A 86 -6.74 5.84 -7.93
CA ARG A 86 -6.58 6.95 -6.99
C ARG A 86 -6.39 6.37 -5.61
N ASP A 87 -5.51 6.99 -4.84
CA ASP A 87 -5.20 6.61 -3.48
C ASP A 87 -5.27 7.84 -2.56
N GLU A 88 -5.84 7.64 -1.36
CA GLU A 88 -5.99 8.66 -0.33
C GLU A 88 -5.38 8.19 0.99
N PHE A 89 -4.13 8.51 1.21
CA PHE A 89 -3.40 8.23 2.44
C PHE A 89 -3.65 9.32 3.48
N ALA A 90 -4.58 9.09 4.41
CA ALA A 90 -5.08 10.07 5.37
C ALA A 90 -4.53 9.82 6.78
N VAL A 91 -3.65 10.71 7.26
CA VAL A 91 -3.12 10.66 8.64
C VAL A 91 -4.19 11.13 9.62
N THR A 92 -4.73 10.22 10.41
CA THR A 92 -5.79 10.52 11.37
C THR A 92 -5.21 11.04 12.70
N ARG A 93 -6.09 11.56 13.58
CA ARG A 93 -5.71 11.86 14.98
C ARG A 93 -5.78 10.64 15.90
N ARG A 94 -6.33 9.54 15.39
CA ARG A 94 -6.51 8.32 16.18
C ARG A 94 -5.18 7.64 16.44
N THR A 95 -5.19 6.83 17.48
CA THR A 95 -4.06 6.00 17.86
C THR A 95 -4.56 4.63 18.31
N LYS A 96 -3.73 3.63 18.16
CA LYS A 96 -3.96 2.25 18.63
C LYS A 96 -2.77 1.79 19.47
N MET A 97 -3.06 1.03 20.54
CA MET A 97 -1.99 0.37 21.31
C MET A 97 -1.71 -1.00 20.71
N ILE A 98 -0.47 -1.25 20.30
CA ILE A 98 -0.01 -2.53 19.74
C ILE A 98 1.29 -2.90 20.44
N VAL A 99 1.39 -4.09 21.01
CA VAL A 99 2.51 -4.59 21.84
C VAL A 99 3.06 -3.56 22.84
N GLY A 100 2.13 -2.76 23.42
CA GLY A 100 2.48 -1.71 24.38
C GLY A 100 2.87 -0.35 23.77
N VAL A 101 3.14 -0.29 22.47
CA VAL A 101 3.45 0.95 21.75
C VAL A 101 2.17 1.66 21.33
N ARG A 102 2.12 2.99 21.51
CA ARG A 102 1.03 3.82 20.97
C ARG A 102 1.36 4.21 19.54
N CYS A 103 0.62 3.63 18.58
CA CYS A 103 0.82 3.86 17.17
C CYS A 103 -0.13 4.92 16.63
N ARG A 104 0.34 5.73 15.67
CA ARG A 104 -0.46 6.65 14.86
C ARG A 104 -1.25 5.84 13.84
N GLU A 105 -2.56 6.15 13.71
CA GLU A 105 -3.40 5.55 12.67
C GLU A 105 -3.35 6.40 11.40
N VAL A 106 -3.18 5.72 10.29
CA VAL A 106 -3.43 6.23 8.95
C VAL A 106 -4.60 5.45 8.36
N ARG A 107 -5.45 6.10 7.58
CA ARG A 107 -6.45 5.42 6.75
C ARG A 107 -6.05 5.57 5.30
N ASP A 108 -5.79 4.45 4.68
CA ASP A 108 -5.48 4.34 3.28
C ASP A 108 -6.68 3.83 2.49
N ARG A 109 -7.05 4.52 1.39
CA ARG A 109 -8.22 4.19 0.57
C ARG A 109 -7.86 4.17 -0.89
N GLY A 110 -7.86 2.96 -1.46
CA GLY A 110 -7.63 2.70 -2.86
C GLY A 110 -8.92 2.70 -3.68
N TYR A 111 -8.95 3.46 -4.77
CA TYR A 111 -10.06 3.52 -5.71
C TYR A 111 -9.62 3.04 -7.09
N LEU A 112 -10.43 2.20 -7.73
CA LEU A 112 -10.27 1.78 -9.12
C LEU A 112 -11.48 2.26 -9.96
N ASP A 113 -11.20 2.95 -11.05
CA ASP A 113 -12.22 3.55 -11.92
C ASP A 113 -13.28 4.37 -11.14
N GLY A 114 -12.85 5.00 -10.04
CA GLY A 114 -13.66 5.83 -9.17
C GLY A 114 -14.48 5.09 -8.10
N VAL A 115 -14.38 3.75 -8.04
CA VAL A 115 -15.03 2.91 -7.03
C VAL A 115 -14.03 2.59 -5.93
N LEU A 116 -14.43 2.70 -4.66
CA LEU A 116 -13.60 2.29 -3.52
C LEU A 116 -13.40 0.78 -3.58
N ALA A 117 -12.16 0.35 -3.79
CA ALA A 117 -11.76 -1.05 -3.90
C ALA A 117 -11.08 -1.58 -2.64
N GLU A 118 -10.40 -0.68 -1.89
CA GLU A 118 -9.71 -1.03 -0.66
C GLU A 118 -9.85 0.08 0.39
N ASP A 119 -10.01 -0.33 1.67
CA ASP A 119 -10.06 0.54 2.84
C ASP A 119 -9.23 -0.08 3.96
N THR A 120 -8.04 0.48 4.19
CA THR A 120 -7.05 -0.04 5.14
C THR A 120 -6.82 0.94 6.28
N LEU A 121 -6.59 0.41 7.47
CA LEU A 121 -6.11 1.16 8.63
C LEU A 121 -4.70 0.68 8.97
N ASP A 122 -3.73 1.56 8.87
CA ASP A 122 -2.32 1.32 9.14
C ASP A 122 -1.90 1.92 10.47
N TRP A 123 -0.92 1.31 11.13
CA TRP A 123 -0.44 1.80 12.42
C TRP A 123 1.07 1.93 12.46
N PHE A 124 1.53 3.19 12.63
CA PHE A 124 2.94 3.56 12.64
C PHE A 124 3.36 4.20 13.96
N ALA A 125 4.63 4.05 14.32
CA ALA A 125 5.27 4.81 15.39
C ALA A 125 6.71 5.13 15.02
N GLN A 126 7.26 6.22 15.54
CA GLN A 126 8.66 6.59 15.35
C GLN A 126 9.44 6.29 16.62
N ASP A 127 10.60 5.64 16.48
CA ASP A 127 11.50 5.41 17.59
C ASP A 127 12.34 6.65 17.94
N ASN A 128 13.09 6.58 19.05
CA ASN A 128 13.94 7.67 19.51
C ASN A 128 15.13 7.98 18.57
N ASP A 129 15.49 7.04 17.69
CA ASP A 129 16.54 7.23 16.69
C ASP A 129 15.98 7.89 15.41
N GLY A 130 14.64 7.97 15.27
CA GLY A 130 13.94 8.59 14.16
C GLY A 130 13.52 7.60 13.07
N ASN A 131 13.67 6.28 13.26
CA ASN A 131 13.14 5.30 12.33
C ASN A 131 11.62 5.21 12.47
N VAL A 132 10.90 5.08 11.36
CA VAL A 132 9.46 4.84 11.37
C VAL A 132 9.20 3.36 11.27
N TRP A 133 8.43 2.85 12.22
CA TRP A 133 8.07 1.44 12.32
C TRP A 133 6.62 1.22 11.98
N TYR A 134 6.34 0.11 11.30
CA TYR A 134 5.02 -0.36 10.93
C TYR A 134 4.61 -1.50 11.86
N PHE A 135 3.45 -1.34 12.50
CA PHE A 135 2.97 -2.25 13.55
C PHE A 135 1.81 -3.12 13.09
N GLY A 136 1.32 -2.92 11.87
CA GLY A 136 0.26 -3.72 11.28
C GLY A 136 -0.81 -2.93 10.56
N GLU A 137 -1.73 -3.66 9.95
CA GLU A 137 -2.85 -3.13 9.16
C GLU A 137 -4.15 -3.91 9.39
N ASP A 138 -5.29 -3.24 9.14
CA ASP A 138 -6.63 -3.84 9.02
C ASP A 138 -7.17 -3.49 7.64
N THR A 139 -6.91 -4.36 6.68
CA THR A 139 -7.24 -4.22 5.26
C THR A 139 -8.61 -4.80 4.95
N LYS A 140 -9.36 -4.13 4.11
CA LYS A 140 -10.64 -4.58 3.56
C LYS A 140 -10.69 -4.34 2.07
N GLU A 141 -10.73 -5.42 1.31
CA GLU A 141 -11.09 -5.35 -0.10
C GLU A 141 -12.60 -5.30 -0.26
N LEU A 142 -13.09 -4.47 -1.17
CA LEU A 142 -14.50 -4.19 -1.35
C LEU A 142 -14.96 -4.52 -2.78
N ASP A 143 -16.19 -5.02 -2.90
CA ASP A 143 -16.85 -5.10 -4.21
C ASP A 143 -17.43 -3.73 -4.61
N ALA A 144 -17.99 -3.66 -5.83
CA ALA A 144 -18.58 -2.43 -6.36
C ALA A 144 -19.80 -1.91 -5.56
N ASP A 145 -20.40 -2.76 -4.74
CA ASP A 145 -21.53 -2.41 -3.86
C ASP A 145 -21.07 -1.99 -2.47
N GLY A 146 -19.74 -2.03 -2.20
CA GLY A 146 -19.11 -1.66 -0.93
C GLY A 146 -19.14 -2.77 0.14
N ASN A 147 -19.43 -4.02 -0.25
CA ASN A 147 -19.35 -5.15 0.66
C ASN A 147 -17.90 -5.63 0.78
N VAL A 148 -17.48 -5.99 2.00
CA VAL A 148 -16.17 -6.59 2.22
C VAL A 148 -16.13 -7.99 1.61
N ILE A 149 -15.20 -8.22 0.69
CA ILE A 149 -14.99 -9.51 0.02
C ILE A 149 -13.74 -10.24 0.48
N SER A 150 -12.76 -9.52 1.04
CA SER A 150 -11.52 -10.07 1.61
C SER A 150 -11.00 -9.18 2.73
N THR A 151 -10.23 -9.78 3.64
CA THR A 151 -9.40 -9.09 4.64
C THR A 151 -7.97 -9.63 4.56
N GLU A 152 -7.60 -10.23 3.44
CA GLU A 152 -6.26 -10.75 3.19
C GLU A 152 -5.24 -9.61 3.28
N GLY A 153 -4.08 -9.92 3.83
CA GLY A 153 -3.06 -8.91 4.11
C GLY A 153 -3.13 -8.32 5.52
N SER A 154 -4.28 -8.35 6.18
CA SER A 154 -4.39 -7.81 7.55
C SER A 154 -3.48 -8.56 8.51
N TRP A 155 -2.71 -7.81 9.29
CA TRP A 155 -1.84 -8.34 10.33
C TRP A 155 -1.63 -7.35 11.47
N GLN A 156 -1.13 -7.82 12.60
CA GLN A 156 -0.80 -6.98 13.74
C GLN A 156 0.39 -7.56 14.50
N ALA A 157 1.36 -6.74 14.83
CA ALA A 157 2.51 -7.13 15.64
C ALA A 157 2.07 -7.75 16.98
N GLY A 158 2.72 -8.86 17.36
CA GLY A 158 2.38 -9.64 18.55
C GLY A 158 1.26 -10.67 18.35
N VAL A 159 0.68 -10.76 17.16
CA VAL A 159 -0.37 -11.74 16.82
C VAL A 159 0.19 -12.74 15.81
N ASN A 160 -0.03 -14.04 16.01
CA ASN A 160 0.40 -15.12 15.10
C ASN A 160 1.89 -15.10 14.70
N GLY A 161 2.76 -14.58 15.56
CA GLY A 161 4.20 -14.48 15.31
C GLY A 161 4.60 -13.26 14.49
N ALA A 162 3.67 -12.36 14.16
CA ALA A 162 3.97 -11.12 13.48
C ALA A 162 4.80 -10.17 14.36
N GLN A 163 5.73 -9.46 13.73
CA GLN A 163 6.62 -8.47 14.36
C GLN A 163 6.54 -7.15 13.60
N PRO A 164 6.75 -6.00 14.26
CA PRO A 164 6.82 -4.74 13.56
C PRO A 164 8.09 -4.67 12.72
N GLY A 165 8.03 -3.96 11.59
CA GLY A 165 9.18 -3.70 10.73
C GLY A 165 9.47 -2.21 10.61
N VAL A 166 10.62 -1.86 10.05
CA VAL A 166 11.00 -0.48 9.76
C VAL A 166 10.51 -0.12 8.36
N VAL A 167 9.53 0.80 8.25
CA VAL A 167 9.05 1.27 6.95
C VAL A 167 9.95 2.38 6.38
N MET A 168 10.63 3.14 7.25
CA MET A 168 11.58 4.17 6.84
C MET A 168 12.69 4.35 7.89
N GLU A 169 13.92 4.24 7.45
CA GLU A 169 15.09 4.49 8.30
C GLU A 169 15.26 5.98 8.61
N ALA A 170 15.81 6.28 9.77
CA ALA A 170 16.16 7.65 10.17
C ALA A 170 17.27 8.25 9.30
N ASN A 171 18.25 7.43 8.92
CA ASN A 171 19.43 7.82 8.17
C ASN A 171 19.70 6.81 7.04
N PRO A 172 18.85 6.72 6.02
CA PRO A 172 18.98 5.72 4.95
C PRO A 172 20.30 5.89 4.18
N ARG A 173 20.92 4.77 3.82
CA ARG A 173 22.14 4.72 3.01
C ARG A 173 21.94 3.80 1.83
N VAL A 174 22.50 4.14 0.69
CA VAL A 174 22.44 3.29 -0.50
C VAL A 174 23.01 1.90 -0.20
N GLY A 175 22.19 0.87 -0.45
CA GLY A 175 22.50 -0.53 -0.16
C GLY A 175 21.92 -1.06 1.15
N ASP A 176 21.38 -0.20 2.04
CA ASP A 176 20.66 -0.66 3.21
C ASP A 176 19.44 -1.46 2.77
N THR A 177 19.23 -2.61 3.41
CA THR A 177 18.08 -3.48 3.14
C THR A 177 17.44 -3.85 4.45
N TYR A 178 16.14 -3.61 4.59
CA TYR A 178 15.41 -3.79 5.84
C TYR A 178 14.03 -4.35 5.59
N GLN A 179 13.47 -4.98 6.63
CA GLN A 179 12.14 -5.54 6.62
C GLN A 179 11.12 -4.48 7.04
N GLN A 180 10.14 -4.23 6.16
CA GLN A 180 9.08 -3.27 6.40
C GLN A 180 7.89 -3.89 7.13
N GLU A 181 7.61 -5.17 6.85
CA GLU A 181 6.54 -5.93 7.45
C GLU A 181 7.00 -7.36 7.75
N PHE A 182 6.56 -7.91 8.87
CA PHE A 182 6.79 -9.32 9.16
C PHE A 182 5.57 -9.98 9.81
N SER A 183 4.78 -10.63 8.99
CA SER A 183 3.73 -11.56 9.41
C SER A 183 3.88 -12.83 8.58
N PRO A 184 4.34 -13.95 9.16
CA PRO A 184 4.73 -15.14 8.41
C PRO A 184 3.64 -15.61 7.45
N GLY A 185 3.95 -15.66 6.14
CA GLY A 185 3.04 -16.09 5.09
C GLY A 185 1.89 -15.12 4.78
N VAL A 186 1.88 -13.92 5.36
CA VAL A 186 0.83 -12.90 5.17
C VAL A 186 1.42 -11.61 4.64
N ALA A 187 2.46 -11.07 5.31
CA ALA A 187 3.13 -9.83 4.93
C ALA A 187 4.62 -9.95 5.30
N GLU A 188 5.52 -9.93 4.32
CA GLU A 188 6.96 -10.12 4.52
C GLU A 188 7.76 -9.10 3.68
N ASP A 189 7.24 -7.88 3.58
CA ASP A 189 7.77 -6.87 2.67
C ASP A 189 9.12 -6.32 3.12
N MET A 190 9.98 -6.13 2.14
CA MET A 190 11.35 -5.67 2.27
C MET A 190 11.59 -4.42 1.43
N ALA A 191 12.45 -3.53 1.89
CA ALA A 191 12.93 -2.42 1.09
C ALA A 191 14.46 -2.44 0.98
N THR A 192 14.97 -2.00 -0.17
CA THR A 192 16.39 -1.68 -0.36
C THR A 192 16.54 -0.23 -0.80
N VAL A 193 17.38 0.53 -0.14
CA VAL A 193 17.72 1.90 -0.54
C VAL A 193 18.57 1.85 -1.81
N LEU A 194 18.06 2.38 -2.91
CA LEU A 194 18.72 2.35 -4.22
C LEU A 194 19.50 3.63 -4.52
N ALA A 195 18.96 4.79 -4.12
CA ALA A 195 19.59 6.08 -4.36
C ALA A 195 19.06 7.16 -3.39
N LEU A 196 19.82 8.27 -3.24
CA LEU A 196 19.48 9.43 -2.41
C LEU A 196 19.45 10.74 -3.21
N ASN A 197 19.54 10.67 -4.53
CA ASN A 197 19.72 11.84 -5.41
C ASN A 197 18.84 11.77 -6.66
N LYS A 198 17.68 11.15 -6.54
CA LYS A 198 16.75 11.03 -7.67
C LYS A 198 15.91 12.27 -7.84
N THR A 199 15.41 12.44 -9.05
CA THR A 199 14.43 13.47 -9.37
C THR A 199 13.10 12.80 -9.69
N ALA A 200 12.03 13.24 -9.03
CA ALA A 200 10.66 12.86 -9.34
C ALA A 200 9.93 14.10 -9.89
N ASN A 201 9.25 13.92 -11.02
CA ASN A 201 8.40 14.95 -11.60
C ASN A 201 6.98 14.44 -11.65
N VAL A 202 6.15 14.91 -10.75
CA VAL A 202 4.77 14.47 -10.54
C VAL A 202 3.82 15.66 -10.67
N PRO A 203 2.51 15.47 -10.81
CA PRO A 203 1.56 16.58 -10.95
C PRO A 203 1.59 17.59 -9.81
N PHE A 204 1.94 17.18 -8.59
CA PHE A 204 2.11 18.10 -7.46
C PHE A 204 3.31 19.04 -7.62
N GLY A 205 4.40 18.58 -8.28
CA GLY A 205 5.61 19.36 -8.49
C GLY A 205 6.83 18.53 -8.87
N MET A 206 7.97 19.18 -8.99
CA MET A 206 9.25 18.55 -9.23
C MET A 206 10.06 18.53 -7.93
N PHE A 207 10.58 17.35 -7.60
CA PHE A 207 11.40 17.10 -6.43
C PHE A 207 12.78 16.62 -6.85
N THR A 208 13.83 17.19 -6.26
CA THR A 208 15.21 16.72 -6.39
C THR A 208 15.64 16.03 -5.10
N ASP A 209 16.75 15.30 -5.17
CA ASP A 209 17.35 14.61 -4.02
C ASP A 209 16.35 13.66 -3.30
N CYS A 210 15.47 13.03 -4.10
CA CYS A 210 14.58 12.01 -3.58
C CYS A 210 15.36 10.76 -3.18
N LEU A 211 14.95 10.17 -2.05
CA LEU A 211 15.26 8.80 -1.71
C LEU A 211 14.48 7.88 -2.65
N GLU A 212 15.16 6.90 -3.26
CA GLU A 212 14.55 5.81 -4.02
C GLU A 212 14.74 4.50 -3.30
N THR A 213 13.66 3.78 -3.05
CA THR A 213 13.68 2.39 -2.58
C THR A 213 13.26 1.44 -3.69
N GLY A 214 13.78 0.21 -3.65
CA GLY A 214 13.24 -0.94 -4.36
C GLY A 214 12.55 -1.84 -3.35
N GLU A 215 11.25 -1.98 -3.46
CA GLU A 215 10.44 -2.75 -2.52
C GLU A 215 10.01 -4.07 -3.14
N PHE A 216 10.06 -5.14 -2.36
CA PHE A 216 9.79 -6.49 -2.81
C PHE A 216 9.34 -7.37 -1.63
N THR A 217 8.66 -8.48 -1.93
CA THR A 217 8.31 -9.46 -0.92
C THR A 217 8.76 -10.86 -1.32
N PRO A 218 9.32 -11.67 -0.40
CA PRO A 218 9.62 -13.08 -0.65
C PRO A 218 8.38 -13.92 -0.98
N LEU A 219 7.20 -13.48 -0.53
CA LEU A 219 5.92 -14.16 -0.79
C LEU A 219 5.54 -14.07 -2.27
N GLU A 220 6.03 -13.03 -2.96
CA GLU A 220 5.77 -12.79 -4.36
C GLU A 220 7.06 -12.51 -5.13
N PRO A 221 7.95 -13.50 -5.35
CA PRO A 221 9.23 -13.33 -5.99
C PRO A 221 9.10 -12.86 -7.45
N GLY A 222 9.71 -11.72 -7.85
CA GLY A 222 9.75 -11.11 -9.20
C GLY A 222 8.99 -9.81 -9.32
N THR A 223 8.22 -9.44 -8.30
CA THR A 223 7.66 -8.10 -8.17
C THR A 223 8.69 -7.19 -7.54
N ILE A 224 8.87 -6.02 -8.12
CA ILE A 224 9.72 -4.96 -7.59
C ILE A 224 9.02 -3.63 -7.88
N ASP A 225 8.75 -2.90 -6.80
CA ASP A 225 8.23 -1.55 -6.87
C ASP A 225 9.33 -0.56 -6.53
N HIS A 226 9.41 0.52 -7.29
CA HIS A 226 10.26 1.64 -6.96
C HIS A 226 9.41 2.75 -6.36
N LYS A 227 9.74 3.16 -5.15
CA LYS A 227 9.11 4.28 -4.49
C LYS A 227 10.08 5.43 -4.32
N PHE A 228 9.58 6.65 -4.53
CA PHE A 228 10.36 7.88 -4.45
C PHE A 228 9.81 8.75 -3.34
N TYR A 229 10.67 9.09 -2.38
CA TYR A 229 10.32 9.88 -1.22
C TYR A 229 11.06 11.21 -1.26
N ALA A 230 10.32 12.32 -1.14
CA ALA A 230 10.88 13.66 -1.06
C ALA A 230 10.97 14.13 0.39
N SER A 231 12.10 14.72 0.76
CA SER A 231 12.31 15.23 2.11
C SER A 231 11.27 16.30 2.49
N GLY A 232 10.63 16.14 3.65
CA GLY A 232 9.57 17.00 4.17
C GLY A 232 8.19 16.76 3.58
N VAL A 233 8.07 15.81 2.64
CA VAL A 233 6.81 15.46 1.97
C VAL A 233 6.43 14.01 2.21
N GLY A 234 7.37 13.08 2.07
CA GLY A 234 7.11 11.65 2.07
C GLY A 234 7.05 11.07 0.67
N LEU A 235 6.25 10.02 0.47
CA LEU A 235 6.07 9.38 -0.83
C LEU A 235 5.53 10.38 -1.87
N VAL A 236 6.20 10.46 -3.02
CA VAL A 236 5.76 11.30 -4.14
C VAL A 236 5.42 10.49 -5.40
N GLN A 237 6.00 9.30 -5.54
CA GLN A 237 5.75 8.42 -6.68
C GLN A 237 6.00 6.97 -6.31
N SER A 238 5.13 6.07 -6.80
CA SER A 238 5.29 4.61 -6.81
C SER A 238 5.18 4.10 -8.23
N VAL A 239 6.06 3.17 -8.61
CA VAL A 239 6.09 2.55 -9.95
C VAL A 239 6.43 1.08 -9.85
N ALA A 240 5.52 0.21 -10.23
CA ALA A 240 5.82 -1.20 -10.42
C ALA A 240 6.73 -1.40 -11.64
N LEU A 241 7.95 -1.87 -11.42
CA LEU A 241 8.91 -2.14 -12.50
C LEU A 241 8.83 -3.57 -13.02
N ARG A 242 8.40 -4.50 -12.18
CA ARG A 242 8.23 -5.92 -12.51
C ARG A 242 7.03 -6.49 -11.78
N GLY A 243 6.35 -7.43 -12.42
CA GLY A 243 5.25 -8.20 -11.84
C GLY A 243 3.90 -7.48 -11.81
N GLY A 244 3.85 -6.17 -12.09
CA GLY A 244 2.64 -5.36 -12.11
C GLY A 244 2.73 -4.22 -13.10
N ARG A 245 1.63 -3.47 -13.21
CA ARG A 245 1.52 -2.24 -14.01
C ARG A 245 0.89 -1.15 -13.17
N GLU A 246 1.56 -0.82 -12.08
CA GLU A 246 1.12 0.26 -11.23
C GLU A 246 2.01 1.48 -11.42
N ARG A 247 1.40 2.64 -11.44
CA ARG A 247 2.05 3.94 -11.31
C ARG A 247 1.11 4.87 -10.57
N LEU A 248 1.54 5.34 -9.41
CA LEU A 248 0.85 6.33 -8.61
C LEU A 248 1.73 7.56 -8.42
N GLU A 249 1.16 8.74 -8.56
CA GLU A 249 1.86 10.02 -8.46
C GLU A 249 1.10 10.99 -7.56
N LEU A 250 1.82 11.67 -6.67
CA LEU A 250 1.27 12.68 -5.79
C LEU A 250 0.67 13.84 -6.60
N VAL A 251 -0.60 14.15 -6.35
CA VAL A 251 -1.32 15.25 -7.03
C VAL A 251 -1.70 16.37 -6.09
N THR A 252 -1.95 16.08 -4.81
CA THR A 252 -2.29 17.11 -3.83
C THR A 252 -2.07 16.64 -2.40
N ILE A 253 -1.84 17.58 -1.51
CA ILE A 253 -1.80 17.37 -0.06
C ILE A 253 -2.86 18.28 0.54
N LEU A 254 -3.83 17.68 1.21
CA LEU A 254 -4.91 18.37 1.90
C LEU A 254 -4.64 18.39 3.39
N GLN A 255 -4.76 19.54 4.03
CA GLN A 255 -4.65 19.65 5.48
C GLN A 255 -5.92 20.26 6.03
N THR A 256 -6.61 19.50 6.88
CA THR A 256 -7.82 19.97 7.59
C THR A 256 -7.42 20.53 8.95
N ARG A 257 -8.07 21.65 9.33
CA ARG A 257 -7.84 22.34 10.61
C ARG A 257 -8.52 21.65 11.77
#